data_3317fb3135eee0bbb9359d88ffa52d2b
#
_entry.id   3317fb3135eee0bbb9359d88ffa52d2b
#
_cell.length_a   1.000
_cell.length_b   1.000
_cell.length_c   1.000
_cell.angle_alpha   90.00
_cell.angle_beta   90.00
_cell.angle_gamma   90.00
#
_symmetry.space_group_name_H-M   'P 1'
#
loop_
_entity.id
_entity.type
_entity.pdbx_description
1 polymer ?
#
loop_
_entity_poly.entity_id
_entity_poly.type
_entity_poly.pdbx_seq_one_letter_code
_entity_poly.pdbx_strand_id
1 'polypeptide(L)'
;MTSAVNEDAIAFLNQIDSIKSTDVSPERLRAFASEEDFNGVTVELLIEVGSYVSVAASLFPGTAPRWNRNQAILGGHLVRLYKLISALLDQICQHRREITFIIARLAFECIVNLRYLIKFADDPAVFDSYIAYSLRQEKRLHDKIGNDINASGGKELPVHTRMLNSIAKAVKASGARIEDLSSSRPKNWADKNIFERAQAVGLDHTYLGTFGGPSSSVHGNWGDLLEFQLETNHEDGTFQPSFDWRNPRPQIAIGVAFLAHGRSGTRLFQSHG
;
A
#
# COMPACT_ATOMS: atom_id res chain seq x y z
N MET A 1 -32.23 0.37 20.96
CA MET A 1 -31.18 0.23 19.94
C MET A 1 -30.50 1.57 19.53
N THR A 2 -31.12 2.71 19.77
CA THR A 2 -30.60 4.05 19.39
C THR A 2 -29.50 4.61 20.33
N SER A 3 -29.38 4.14 21.60
CA SER A 3 -28.39 4.69 22.53
C SER A 3 -26.96 4.14 22.32
N ALA A 4 -26.81 2.86 22.00
CA ALA A 4 -25.49 2.23 21.81
C ALA A 4 -24.74 2.76 20.56
N VAL A 5 -25.49 3.03 19.47
CA VAL A 5 -24.90 3.63 18.25
C VAL A 5 -24.36 5.04 18.49
N ASN A 6 -24.94 5.77 19.43
CA ASN A 6 -24.50 7.12 19.77
C ASN A 6 -23.24 7.12 20.63
N GLU A 7 -23.10 6.19 21.57
CA GLU A 7 -21.92 6.07 22.42
C GLU A 7 -20.66 5.67 21.65
N ASP A 8 -20.77 4.71 20.73
CA ASP A 8 -19.66 4.29 19.87
C ASP A 8 -19.24 5.43 18.90
N ALA A 9 -20.20 6.17 18.35
CA ALA A 9 -19.89 7.32 17.50
C ALA A 9 -19.20 8.45 18.29
N ILE A 10 -19.61 8.69 19.52
CA ILE A 10 -18.97 9.68 20.40
C ILE A 10 -17.56 9.22 20.79
N ALA A 11 -17.38 7.94 21.13
CA ALA A 11 -16.06 7.40 21.43
C ALA A 11 -15.09 7.51 20.22
N PHE A 12 -15.60 7.32 19.00
CA PHE A 12 -14.87 7.52 17.76
C PHE A 12 -14.42 8.96 17.56
N LEU A 13 -15.36 9.91 17.69
CA LEU A 13 -15.05 11.33 17.55
C LEU A 13 -13.99 11.75 18.58
N ASN A 14 -14.12 11.29 19.82
CA ASN A 14 -13.14 11.57 20.88
C ASN A 14 -11.74 11.00 20.54
N GLN A 15 -11.67 9.81 19.92
CA GLN A 15 -10.40 9.24 19.46
C GLN A 15 -9.78 10.06 18.33
N ILE A 16 -10.59 10.50 17.36
CA ILE A 16 -10.13 11.38 16.28
C ILE A 16 -9.64 12.71 16.84
N ASP A 17 -10.41 13.34 17.73
CA ASP A 17 -10.07 14.63 18.32
C ASP A 17 -8.80 14.56 19.20
N SER A 18 -8.46 13.37 19.73
CA SER A 18 -7.23 13.14 20.48
C SER A 18 -5.96 13.04 19.63
N ILE A 19 -6.10 12.85 18.30
CA ILE A 19 -4.97 12.75 17.40
C ILE A 19 -4.35 14.13 17.23
N LYS A 20 -3.08 14.25 17.63
CA LYS A 20 -2.35 15.52 17.51
C LYS A 20 -2.13 15.85 16.02
N SER A 21 -2.66 16.99 15.59
CA SER A 21 -2.43 17.48 14.23
C SER A 21 -1.01 18.06 14.11
N THR A 22 -0.35 17.71 13.03
CA THR A 22 0.99 18.24 12.68
C THR A 22 0.86 19.63 12.10
N ASP A 23 1.64 20.57 12.65
CA ASP A 23 1.73 21.90 12.08
C ASP A 23 2.53 21.86 10.77
N VAL A 24 1.85 22.18 9.68
CA VAL A 24 2.42 22.35 8.33
C VAL A 24 2.21 23.78 7.81
N SER A 25 2.17 24.76 8.72
CA SER A 25 2.02 26.15 8.35
C SER A 25 3.17 26.62 7.44
N PRO A 26 2.90 27.53 6.50
CA PRO A 26 3.94 28.10 5.64
C PRO A 26 5.07 28.74 6.45
N GLU A 27 4.77 29.31 7.61
CA GLU A 27 5.72 29.94 8.52
C GLU A 27 6.71 28.90 9.05
N ARG A 28 6.21 27.76 9.56
CA ARG A 28 7.06 26.66 10.04
C ARG A 28 7.93 26.11 8.92
N LEU A 29 7.34 25.84 7.74
CA LEU A 29 8.08 25.24 6.62
C LEU A 29 9.17 26.16 6.05
N ARG A 30 8.95 27.50 6.06
CA ARG A 30 9.97 28.47 5.64
C ARG A 30 11.13 28.60 6.64
N ALA A 31 10.92 28.22 7.88
CA ALA A 31 11.96 28.23 8.91
C ALA A 31 12.92 27.03 8.81
N PHE A 32 12.63 26.04 8.01
CA PHE A 32 13.47 24.85 7.83
C PHE A 32 14.77 25.21 7.10
N ALA A 33 15.90 24.75 7.66
CA ALA A 33 17.23 25.02 7.12
C ALA A 33 17.91 23.77 6.55
N SER A 34 17.38 22.58 6.85
CA SER A 34 18.00 21.31 6.47
C SER A 34 16.95 20.25 6.01
N GLU A 35 17.41 19.20 5.32
CA GLU A 35 16.56 18.04 5.03
C GLU A 35 16.09 17.33 6.31
N GLU A 36 16.83 17.44 7.40
CA GLU A 36 16.49 16.83 8.69
C GLU A 36 15.24 17.47 9.31
N ASP A 37 15.07 18.79 9.15
CA ASP A 37 13.83 19.49 9.57
C ASP A 37 12.61 18.94 8.81
N PHE A 38 12.76 18.70 7.51
CA PHE A 38 11.71 18.07 6.69
C PHE A 38 11.48 16.60 7.06
N ASN A 39 12.51 15.85 7.44
CA ASN A 39 12.36 14.49 7.94
C ASN A 39 11.61 14.49 9.28
N GLY A 40 11.85 15.45 10.15
CA GLY A 40 11.13 15.61 11.42
C GLY A 40 9.63 15.79 11.21
N VAL A 41 9.22 16.74 10.36
CA VAL A 41 7.79 16.95 10.05
C VAL A 41 7.18 15.75 9.32
N THR A 42 7.98 15.03 8.52
CA THR A 42 7.53 13.80 7.86
C THR A 42 7.17 12.73 8.87
N VAL A 43 7.98 12.53 9.89
CA VAL A 43 7.73 11.60 11.00
C VAL A 43 6.42 11.97 11.72
N GLU A 44 6.25 13.25 12.06
CA GLU A 44 5.02 13.75 12.70
C GLU A 44 3.77 13.45 11.83
N LEU A 45 3.83 13.75 10.53
CA LEU A 45 2.75 13.49 9.59
C LEU A 45 2.43 12.00 9.44
N LEU A 46 3.43 11.15 9.39
CA LEU A 46 3.22 9.70 9.30
C LEU A 46 2.60 9.14 10.59
N ILE A 47 2.97 9.66 11.76
CA ILE A 47 2.35 9.30 13.04
C ILE A 47 0.88 9.75 13.05
N GLU A 48 0.60 10.99 12.67
CA GLU A 48 -0.76 11.52 12.59
C GLU A 48 -1.63 10.66 11.67
N VAL A 49 -1.18 10.45 10.43
CA VAL A 49 -1.94 9.69 9.43
C VAL A 49 -2.07 8.22 9.80
N GLY A 50 -1.01 7.62 10.36
CA GLY A 50 -1.05 6.25 10.88
C GLY A 50 -2.08 6.10 11.99
N SER A 51 -2.21 7.11 12.86
CA SER A 51 -3.23 7.15 13.90
C SER A 51 -4.65 7.21 13.32
N TYR A 52 -4.90 8.09 12.34
CA TYR A 52 -6.20 8.12 11.65
C TYR A 52 -6.54 6.80 10.97
N VAL A 53 -5.59 6.18 10.27
CA VAL A 53 -5.81 4.89 9.60
C VAL A 53 -6.06 3.78 10.62
N SER A 54 -5.34 3.78 11.75
CA SER A 54 -5.54 2.80 12.84
C SER A 54 -6.94 2.93 13.44
N VAL A 55 -7.38 4.15 13.75
CA VAL A 55 -8.73 4.42 14.27
C VAL A 55 -9.77 3.98 13.24
N ALA A 56 -9.61 4.35 11.97
CA ALA A 56 -10.53 3.94 10.91
C ALA A 56 -10.60 2.41 10.76
N ALA A 57 -9.47 1.72 10.82
CA ALA A 57 -9.42 0.25 10.74
C ALA A 57 -10.09 -0.44 11.94
N SER A 58 -9.95 0.15 13.12
CA SER A 58 -10.51 -0.41 14.37
C SER A 58 -12.03 -0.26 14.46
N LEU A 59 -12.56 0.79 13.86
CA LEU A 59 -13.99 1.14 13.94
C LEU A 59 -14.77 0.73 12.68
N PHE A 60 -14.09 0.32 11.64
CA PHE A 60 -14.74 -0.18 10.43
C PHE A 60 -15.24 -1.64 10.63
N PRO A 61 -16.48 -1.94 10.22
CA PRO A 61 -17.57 -1.11 9.74
C PRO A 61 -18.58 -0.71 10.84
N GLY A 62 -18.15 -0.12 11.91
CA GLY A 62 -18.97 0.24 13.06
C GLY A 62 -19.14 -0.92 14.05
N THR A 63 -20.31 -1.03 14.67
CA THR A 63 -20.60 -2.02 15.73
C THR A 63 -20.75 -3.47 15.24
N ALA A 64 -20.63 -3.74 13.95
CA ALA A 64 -20.75 -5.11 13.43
C ALA A 64 -19.59 -6.00 13.93
N PRO A 65 -19.89 -7.10 14.65
CA PRO A 65 -18.86 -7.94 15.27
C PRO A 65 -18.03 -8.73 14.23
N ARG A 66 -18.50 -8.81 13.00
CA ARG A 66 -17.85 -9.55 11.90
C ARG A 66 -18.07 -8.83 10.58
N TRP A 67 -17.08 -8.88 9.73
CA TRP A 67 -17.11 -8.30 8.39
C TRP A 67 -17.66 -9.30 7.36
N ASN A 68 -18.50 -8.82 6.46
CA ASN A 68 -18.77 -9.55 5.22
C ASN A 68 -17.52 -9.48 4.30
N ARG A 69 -17.55 -10.20 3.18
CA ARG A 69 -16.42 -10.30 2.25
C ARG A 69 -15.91 -8.93 1.76
N ASN A 70 -16.81 -8.06 1.31
CA ASN A 70 -16.44 -6.75 0.76
C ASN A 70 -15.90 -5.83 1.86
N GLN A 71 -16.53 -5.85 3.03
CA GLN A 71 -16.02 -5.15 4.20
C GLN A 71 -14.64 -5.67 4.63
N ALA A 72 -14.41 -6.99 4.57
CA ALA A 72 -13.11 -7.58 4.88
C ALA A 72 -12.02 -7.13 3.90
N ILE A 73 -12.35 -6.92 2.62
CA ILE A 73 -11.41 -6.36 1.64
C ILE A 73 -11.06 -4.92 2.01
N LEU A 74 -12.03 -4.06 2.29
CA LEU A 74 -11.79 -2.66 2.66
C LEU A 74 -11.03 -2.55 3.99
N GLY A 75 -11.49 -3.24 5.03
CA GLY A 75 -10.82 -3.26 6.33
C GLY A 75 -9.41 -3.86 6.26
N GLY A 76 -9.22 -4.91 5.46
CA GLY A 76 -7.92 -5.49 5.18
C GLY A 76 -6.95 -4.51 4.52
N HIS A 77 -7.43 -3.67 3.59
CA HIS A 77 -6.62 -2.60 3.01
C HIS A 77 -6.28 -1.49 4.02
N LEU A 78 -7.19 -1.12 4.92
CA LEU A 78 -6.90 -0.17 6.01
C LEU A 78 -5.79 -0.70 6.93
N VAL A 79 -5.91 -1.95 7.38
CA VAL A 79 -4.88 -2.61 8.20
C VAL A 79 -3.55 -2.72 7.45
N ARG A 80 -3.58 -3.05 6.15
CA ARG A 80 -2.38 -3.08 5.31
C ARG A 80 -1.73 -1.71 5.21
N LEU A 81 -2.52 -0.66 4.98
CA LEU A 81 -2.02 0.71 4.90
C LEU A 81 -1.36 1.14 6.21
N TYR A 82 -1.99 0.87 7.36
CA TYR A 82 -1.40 1.11 8.67
C TYR A 82 -0.02 0.44 8.82
N LYS A 83 0.09 -0.84 8.46
CA LYS A 83 1.35 -1.58 8.53
C LYS A 83 2.42 -1.01 7.59
N LEU A 84 2.03 -0.55 6.39
CA LEU A 84 2.95 0.07 5.45
C LEU A 84 3.44 1.44 5.94
N ILE A 85 2.57 2.25 6.57
CA ILE A 85 2.95 3.52 7.19
C ILE A 85 3.91 3.28 8.36
N SER A 86 3.62 2.30 9.23
CA SER A 86 4.51 1.92 10.33
C SER A 86 5.88 1.48 9.82
N ALA A 87 5.91 0.59 8.80
CA ALA A 87 7.16 0.15 8.21
C ALA A 87 7.94 1.29 7.53
N LEU A 88 7.25 2.24 6.88
CA LEU A 88 7.87 3.42 6.29
C LEU A 88 8.53 4.29 7.36
N LEU A 89 7.83 4.52 8.48
CA LEU A 89 8.34 5.24 9.64
C LEU A 89 9.61 4.59 10.20
N ASP A 90 9.59 3.26 10.38
CA ASP A 90 10.75 2.50 10.87
C ASP A 90 11.97 2.68 9.96
N GLN A 91 11.78 2.64 8.63
CA GLN A 91 12.89 2.79 7.69
C GLN A 91 13.44 4.23 7.63
N ILE A 92 12.58 5.23 7.82
CA ILE A 92 13.00 6.63 7.94
C ILE A 92 13.87 6.80 9.18
N CYS A 93 13.44 6.31 10.33
CA CYS A 93 14.20 6.38 11.58
C CYS A 93 15.52 5.59 11.53
N GLN A 94 15.62 4.58 10.67
CA GLN A 94 16.84 3.78 10.44
C GLN A 94 17.72 4.34 9.31
N HIS A 95 17.37 5.45 8.69
CA HIS A 95 18.10 6.08 7.58
C HIS A 95 18.28 5.16 6.36
N ARG A 96 17.24 4.38 5.98
CA ARG A 96 17.28 3.40 4.87
C ARG A 96 16.46 3.87 3.68
N ARG A 97 16.99 4.83 2.91
CA ARG A 97 16.30 5.50 1.78
C ARG A 97 15.70 4.52 0.77
N GLU A 98 16.47 3.59 0.27
CA GLU A 98 16.06 2.67 -0.80
C GLU A 98 14.85 1.82 -0.38
N ILE A 99 14.77 1.42 0.89
CA ILE A 99 13.63 0.68 1.42
C ILE A 99 12.39 1.58 1.54
N THR A 100 12.58 2.87 1.86
CA THR A 100 11.45 3.83 1.92
C THR A 100 10.78 3.98 0.56
N PHE A 101 11.52 3.95 -0.55
CA PHE A 101 10.96 4.01 -1.90
C PHE A 101 10.08 2.78 -2.20
N ILE A 102 10.54 1.58 -1.85
CA ILE A 102 9.79 0.34 -2.04
C ILE A 102 8.47 0.38 -1.26
N ILE A 103 8.54 0.76 0.02
CA ILE A 103 7.36 0.82 0.89
C ILE A 103 6.39 1.92 0.41
N ALA A 104 6.89 3.09 0.03
CA ALA A 104 6.07 4.19 -0.48
C ALA A 104 5.27 3.78 -1.72
N ARG A 105 5.90 3.05 -2.66
CA ARG A 105 5.21 2.51 -3.83
C ARG A 105 4.08 1.54 -3.44
N LEU A 106 4.33 0.65 -2.47
CA LEU A 106 3.31 -0.28 -1.97
C LEU A 106 2.17 0.45 -1.26
N ALA A 107 2.49 1.50 -0.48
CA ALA A 107 1.51 2.34 0.18
C ALA A 107 0.64 3.11 -0.83
N PHE A 108 1.24 3.69 -1.87
CA PHE A 108 0.50 4.34 -2.95
C PHE A 108 -0.48 3.38 -3.63
N GLU A 109 -0.02 2.19 -4.01
CA GLU A 109 -0.89 1.17 -4.61
C GLU A 109 -2.04 0.78 -3.68
N CYS A 110 -1.76 0.63 -2.38
CA CYS A 110 -2.77 0.33 -1.37
C CYS A 110 -3.81 1.45 -1.26
N ILE A 111 -3.39 2.72 -1.24
CA ILE A 111 -4.26 3.90 -1.18
C ILE A 111 -5.15 3.99 -2.43
N VAL A 112 -4.56 3.83 -3.62
CA VAL A 112 -5.32 3.85 -4.89
C VAL A 112 -6.37 2.75 -4.91
N ASN A 113 -6.01 1.53 -4.56
CA ASN A 113 -6.91 0.40 -4.54
C ASN A 113 -8.05 0.60 -3.52
N LEU A 114 -7.73 1.05 -2.31
CA LEU A 114 -8.72 1.33 -1.27
C LEU A 114 -9.70 2.41 -1.70
N ARG A 115 -9.21 3.55 -2.21
CA ARG A 115 -10.06 4.65 -2.69
C ARG A 115 -10.93 4.23 -3.88
N TYR A 116 -10.37 3.42 -4.78
CA TYR A 116 -11.13 2.90 -5.92
C TYR A 116 -12.27 1.99 -5.46
N LEU A 117 -12.00 1.05 -4.55
CA LEU A 117 -13.00 0.16 -3.97
C LEU A 117 -14.08 0.92 -3.20
N ILE A 118 -13.71 1.96 -2.44
CA ILE A 118 -14.66 2.82 -1.73
C ILE A 118 -15.54 3.59 -2.74
N LYS A 119 -14.94 4.18 -3.77
CA LYS A 119 -15.67 4.95 -4.79
C LYS A 119 -16.72 4.12 -5.52
N PHE A 120 -16.45 2.84 -5.73
CA PHE A 120 -17.34 1.91 -6.43
C PHE A 120 -17.90 0.83 -5.49
N ALA A 121 -18.12 1.19 -4.21
CA ALA A 121 -18.58 0.24 -3.18
C ALA A 121 -19.95 -0.36 -3.46
N ASP A 122 -20.80 0.37 -4.18
CA ASP A 122 -22.16 -0.06 -4.57
C ASP A 122 -22.16 -1.00 -5.79
N ASP A 123 -21.01 -1.22 -6.45
CA ASP A 123 -20.88 -2.13 -7.58
C ASP A 123 -20.25 -3.46 -7.15
N PRO A 124 -21.03 -4.53 -6.96
CA PRO A 124 -20.51 -5.84 -6.57
C PRO A 124 -19.48 -6.41 -7.57
N ALA A 125 -19.61 -6.08 -8.87
CA ALA A 125 -18.73 -6.59 -9.91
C ALA A 125 -17.28 -6.11 -9.73
N VAL A 126 -17.07 -4.94 -9.12
CA VAL A 126 -15.74 -4.41 -8.82
C VAL A 126 -15.03 -5.30 -7.78
N PHE A 127 -15.73 -5.71 -6.72
CA PHE A 127 -15.18 -6.59 -5.70
C PHE A 127 -14.96 -8.01 -6.24
N ASP A 128 -15.87 -8.53 -7.05
CA ASP A 128 -15.71 -9.83 -7.67
C ASP A 128 -14.52 -9.86 -8.63
N SER A 129 -14.32 -8.80 -9.41
CA SER A 129 -13.15 -8.63 -10.27
C SER A 129 -11.85 -8.54 -9.45
N TYR A 130 -11.85 -7.81 -8.33
CA TYR A 130 -10.70 -7.74 -7.42
C TYR A 130 -10.33 -9.12 -6.87
N ILE A 131 -11.31 -9.91 -6.43
CA ILE A 131 -11.10 -11.27 -5.91
C ILE A 131 -10.58 -12.20 -7.01
N ALA A 132 -11.23 -12.23 -8.16
CA ALA A 132 -10.84 -13.09 -9.28
C ALA A 132 -9.40 -12.80 -9.72
N TYR A 133 -9.01 -11.51 -9.77
CA TYR A 133 -7.64 -11.10 -10.05
C TYR A 133 -6.67 -11.52 -8.95
N SER A 134 -7.04 -11.35 -7.69
CA SER A 134 -6.19 -11.68 -6.53
C SER A 134 -5.93 -13.18 -6.43
N LEU A 135 -6.93 -14.02 -6.67
CA LEU A 135 -6.82 -15.48 -6.58
C LEU A 135 -6.21 -16.14 -7.83
N ARG A 136 -5.83 -15.36 -8.81
CA ARG A 136 -5.23 -15.86 -10.06
C ARG A 136 -3.95 -16.68 -9.84
N GLN A 137 -3.12 -16.26 -8.88
CA GLN A 137 -1.88 -16.97 -8.58
C GLN A 137 -2.16 -18.29 -7.86
N GLU A 138 -3.12 -18.31 -6.96
CA GLU A 138 -3.63 -19.49 -6.29
C GLU A 138 -4.16 -20.51 -7.29
N LYS A 139 -4.94 -20.06 -8.28
CA LYS A 139 -5.41 -20.94 -9.38
C LYS A 139 -4.27 -21.54 -10.17
N ARG A 140 -3.29 -20.75 -10.57
CA ARG A 140 -2.12 -21.22 -11.33
C ARG A 140 -1.30 -22.23 -10.52
N LEU A 141 -1.10 -21.94 -9.23
CA LEU A 141 -0.38 -22.83 -8.34
C LEU A 141 -1.15 -24.16 -8.13
N HIS A 142 -2.46 -24.07 -7.95
CA HIS A 142 -3.35 -25.23 -7.87
C HIS A 142 -3.21 -26.14 -9.11
N ASP A 143 -3.32 -25.53 -10.29
CA ASP A 143 -3.23 -26.28 -11.56
C ASP A 143 -1.82 -26.90 -11.75
N LYS A 144 -0.78 -26.16 -11.37
CA LYS A 144 0.59 -26.67 -11.41
C LYS A 144 0.77 -27.88 -10.50
N ILE A 145 0.31 -27.80 -9.25
CA ILE A 145 0.39 -28.91 -8.29
C ILE A 145 -0.36 -30.13 -8.82
N GLY A 146 -1.57 -29.95 -9.37
CA GLY A 146 -2.34 -31.04 -9.98
C GLY A 146 -1.57 -31.72 -11.12
N ASN A 147 -0.94 -30.93 -11.99
CA ASN A 147 -0.13 -31.45 -13.08
C ASN A 147 1.12 -32.20 -12.56
N ASP A 148 1.80 -31.69 -11.54
CA ASP A 148 2.98 -32.31 -10.95
C ASP A 148 2.63 -33.67 -10.28
N ILE A 149 1.50 -33.75 -9.59
CA ILE A 149 0.96 -35.01 -9.02
C ILE A 149 0.65 -36.03 -10.13
N ASN A 150 -0.04 -35.59 -11.18
CA ASN A 150 -0.37 -36.47 -12.31
C ASN A 150 0.89 -36.97 -13.01
N ALA A 151 1.88 -36.09 -13.25
CA ALA A 151 3.15 -36.45 -13.86
C ALA A 151 3.97 -37.44 -13.01
N SER A 152 3.76 -37.41 -11.69
CA SER A 152 4.41 -38.32 -10.72
C SER A 152 3.62 -39.63 -10.49
N GLY A 153 2.71 -39.97 -11.38
CA GLY A 153 1.90 -41.20 -11.26
C GLY A 153 0.89 -41.15 -10.09
N GLY A 154 0.39 -39.97 -9.75
CA GLY A 154 -0.59 -39.78 -8.68
C GLY A 154 0.04 -39.66 -7.27
N LYS A 155 1.36 -39.57 -7.18
CA LYS A 155 2.05 -39.46 -5.87
C LYS A 155 1.94 -38.05 -5.29
N GLU A 156 1.06 -37.89 -4.31
CA GLU A 156 0.93 -36.65 -3.55
C GLU A 156 1.98 -36.57 -2.43
N LEU A 157 2.68 -35.44 -2.32
CA LEU A 157 3.63 -35.16 -1.26
C LEU A 157 2.97 -34.32 -0.14
N PRO A 158 3.42 -34.38 1.13
CA PRO A 158 2.88 -33.57 2.21
C PRO A 158 2.91 -32.05 1.94
N VAL A 159 3.87 -31.57 1.14
CA VAL A 159 3.93 -30.18 0.70
C VAL A 159 2.77 -29.83 -0.23
N HIS A 160 2.38 -30.73 -1.14
CA HIS A 160 1.25 -30.53 -2.06
C HIS A 160 -0.06 -30.39 -1.27
N THR A 161 -0.33 -31.32 -0.34
CA THR A 161 -1.52 -31.28 0.54
C THR A 161 -1.58 -29.97 1.31
N ARG A 162 -0.48 -29.53 1.92
CA ARG A 162 -0.44 -28.25 2.65
C ARG A 162 -0.72 -27.04 1.77
N MET A 163 -0.15 -26.99 0.55
CA MET A 163 -0.36 -25.91 -0.39
C MET A 163 -1.79 -25.89 -0.91
N LEU A 164 -2.34 -27.05 -1.32
CA LEU A 164 -3.73 -27.18 -1.76
C LEU A 164 -4.72 -26.77 -0.66
N ASN A 165 -4.49 -27.16 0.59
CA ASN A 165 -5.31 -26.75 1.72
C ASN A 165 -5.27 -25.22 1.96
N SER A 166 -4.10 -24.59 1.78
CA SER A 166 -3.96 -23.13 1.88
C SER A 166 -4.75 -22.41 0.78
N ILE A 167 -4.65 -22.91 -0.46
CA ILE A 167 -5.42 -22.39 -1.61
C ILE A 167 -6.91 -22.56 -1.37
N ALA A 168 -7.35 -23.77 -0.97
CA ALA A 168 -8.76 -24.06 -0.70
C ALA A 168 -9.34 -23.15 0.37
N LYS A 169 -8.57 -22.84 1.43
CA LYS A 169 -8.96 -21.89 2.49
C LYS A 169 -9.17 -20.48 1.93
N ALA A 170 -8.24 -19.97 1.11
CA ALA A 170 -8.34 -18.65 0.50
C ALA A 170 -9.54 -18.54 -0.44
N VAL A 171 -9.73 -19.54 -1.30
CA VAL A 171 -10.86 -19.62 -2.25
C VAL A 171 -12.18 -19.69 -1.49
N LYS A 172 -12.30 -20.56 -0.48
CA LYS A 172 -13.51 -20.67 0.34
C LYS A 172 -13.86 -19.36 1.03
N ALA A 173 -12.87 -18.66 1.59
CA ALA A 173 -13.07 -17.37 2.27
C ALA A 173 -13.55 -16.28 1.31
N SER A 174 -13.22 -16.36 0.03
CA SER A 174 -13.65 -15.40 -0.99
C SER A 174 -15.09 -15.60 -1.48
N GLY A 175 -15.69 -16.77 -1.19
CA GLY A 175 -16.98 -17.19 -1.77
C GLY A 175 -16.91 -17.63 -3.24
N ALA A 176 -15.71 -17.67 -3.84
CA ALA A 176 -15.51 -18.18 -5.20
C ALA A 176 -15.33 -19.69 -5.22
N ARG A 177 -15.39 -20.29 -6.41
CA ARG A 177 -15.02 -21.67 -6.65
C ARG A 177 -13.74 -21.70 -7.50
N ILE A 178 -12.85 -22.65 -7.22
CA ILE A 178 -11.55 -22.72 -7.90
C ILE A 178 -11.72 -22.98 -9.42
N GLU A 179 -12.78 -23.68 -9.80
CA GLU A 179 -13.12 -24.01 -11.19
C GLU A 179 -13.55 -22.77 -11.98
N ASP A 180 -14.17 -21.79 -11.30
CA ASP A 180 -14.68 -20.56 -11.92
C ASP A 180 -13.57 -19.52 -12.11
N LEU A 181 -12.40 -19.74 -11.49
CA LEU A 181 -11.25 -18.84 -11.62
C LEU A 181 -10.47 -19.12 -12.90
N SER A 182 -10.20 -18.08 -13.67
CA SER A 182 -9.38 -18.19 -14.87
C SER A 182 -7.88 -18.22 -14.52
N SER A 183 -7.17 -19.19 -15.09
CA SER A 183 -5.70 -19.21 -15.10
C SER A 183 -5.12 -18.27 -16.15
N SER A 184 -5.94 -17.79 -17.12
CA SER A 184 -5.54 -16.77 -18.08
C SER A 184 -5.19 -15.46 -17.37
N ARG A 185 -4.33 -14.65 -17.99
CA ARG A 185 -3.92 -13.35 -17.41
C ARG A 185 -4.93 -12.27 -17.82
N PRO A 186 -5.97 -11.93 -17.02
CA PRO A 186 -6.53 -10.60 -17.14
C PRO A 186 -5.38 -9.64 -16.79
N LYS A 187 -5.14 -8.65 -17.64
CA LYS A 187 -4.03 -7.71 -17.41
C LYS A 187 -4.20 -6.99 -16.06
N ASN A 188 -5.44 -6.70 -15.70
CA ASN A 188 -5.76 -5.90 -14.52
C ASN A 188 -7.14 -6.29 -13.98
N TRP A 189 -7.44 -5.99 -12.71
CA TRP A 189 -8.81 -6.07 -12.18
C TRP A 189 -9.58 -4.78 -12.52
N ALA A 190 -10.90 -4.90 -12.63
CA ALA A 190 -11.81 -3.86 -13.14
C ALA A 190 -11.37 -3.30 -14.51
N ASP A 191 -10.65 -4.10 -15.31
CA ASP A 191 -10.08 -3.74 -16.62
C ASP A 191 -9.24 -2.46 -16.62
N LYS A 192 -8.70 -2.08 -15.45
CA LYS A 192 -7.90 -0.86 -15.25
C LYS A 192 -6.54 -1.19 -14.62
N ASN A 193 -5.47 -0.64 -15.21
CA ASN A 193 -4.17 -0.66 -14.57
C ASN A 193 -4.11 0.30 -13.37
N ILE A 194 -3.00 0.32 -12.64
CA ILE A 194 -2.87 1.15 -11.43
C ILE A 194 -2.95 2.65 -11.75
N PHE A 195 -2.45 3.10 -12.91
CA PHE A 195 -2.54 4.50 -13.34
C PHE A 195 -4.00 4.89 -13.62
N GLU A 196 -4.74 4.06 -14.36
CA GLU A 196 -6.15 4.31 -14.68
C GLU A 196 -7.04 4.29 -13.42
N ARG A 197 -6.71 3.45 -12.42
CA ARG A 197 -7.37 3.50 -11.12
C ARG A 197 -7.01 4.76 -10.34
N ALA A 198 -5.74 5.17 -10.36
CA ALA A 198 -5.31 6.44 -9.76
C ALA A 198 -6.03 7.63 -10.38
N GLN A 199 -6.15 7.68 -11.71
CA GLN A 199 -6.92 8.69 -12.44
C GLN A 199 -8.39 8.70 -12.03
N ALA A 200 -9.00 7.52 -11.93
CA ALA A 200 -10.40 7.40 -11.52
C ALA A 200 -10.66 7.96 -10.11
N VAL A 201 -9.66 8.05 -9.24
CA VAL A 201 -9.77 8.59 -7.88
C VAL A 201 -9.02 9.93 -7.69
N GLY A 202 -8.58 10.57 -8.78
CA GLY A 202 -7.95 11.90 -8.77
C GLY A 202 -6.53 11.91 -8.21
N LEU A 203 -5.77 10.81 -8.34
CA LEU A 203 -4.39 10.64 -7.87
C LEU A 203 -3.36 10.49 -8.99
N ASP A 204 -3.75 10.68 -10.24
CA ASP A 204 -2.89 10.56 -11.42
C ASP A 204 -1.71 11.54 -11.40
N HIS A 205 -1.91 12.75 -10.91
CA HIS A 205 -0.86 13.77 -10.81
C HIS A 205 0.28 13.37 -9.86
N THR A 206 0.04 12.49 -8.90
CA THR A 206 1.06 12.01 -7.95
C THR A 206 1.73 10.71 -8.40
N TYR A 207 1.19 10.07 -9.44
CA TYR A 207 1.61 8.73 -9.88
C TYR A 207 3.11 8.63 -10.18
N LEU A 208 3.67 9.60 -10.92
CA LEU A 208 5.08 9.57 -11.30
C LEU A 208 6.00 9.67 -10.08
N GLY A 209 5.67 10.54 -9.12
CA GLY A 209 6.49 10.75 -7.93
C GLY A 209 6.42 9.60 -6.92
N THR A 210 5.23 9.02 -6.70
CA THR A 210 5.00 8.05 -5.63
C THR A 210 4.96 6.59 -6.07
N PHE A 211 4.76 6.33 -7.37
CA PHE A 211 4.72 4.99 -7.94
C PHE A 211 5.77 4.79 -9.05
N GLY A 212 5.80 5.65 -10.05
CA GLY A 212 6.69 5.52 -11.20
C GLY A 212 8.16 5.63 -10.82
N GLY A 213 8.54 6.68 -10.11
CA GLY A 213 9.90 6.88 -9.61
C GLY A 213 10.35 5.74 -8.68
N PRO A 214 9.61 5.44 -7.61
CA PRO A 214 9.93 4.33 -6.70
C PRO A 214 9.93 2.94 -7.34
N SER A 215 9.34 2.75 -8.52
CA SER A 215 9.37 1.47 -9.22
C SER A 215 10.79 1.03 -9.60
N SER A 216 11.71 1.96 -9.80
CA SER A 216 13.13 1.66 -10.04
C SER A 216 13.74 0.84 -8.92
N SER A 217 13.48 1.24 -7.66
CA SER A 217 14.02 0.56 -6.48
C SER A 217 13.40 -0.82 -6.24
N VAL A 218 12.18 -1.07 -6.76
CA VAL A 218 11.56 -2.41 -6.70
C VAL A 218 12.21 -3.38 -7.69
N HIS A 219 12.67 -2.88 -8.84
CA HIS A 219 13.18 -3.70 -9.94
C HIS A 219 14.70 -3.71 -10.04
N GLY A 220 15.42 -2.93 -9.22
CA GLY A 220 16.88 -2.84 -9.24
C GLY A 220 17.41 -2.42 -10.61
N ASN A 221 16.84 -1.37 -11.20
CA ASN A 221 17.30 -0.87 -12.49
C ASN A 221 18.66 -0.17 -12.35
N TRP A 222 19.28 0.16 -13.49
CA TRP A 222 20.60 0.78 -13.50
C TRP A 222 20.70 2.06 -12.66
N GLY A 223 19.68 2.90 -12.66
CA GLY A 223 19.64 4.11 -11.86
C GLY A 223 19.62 3.83 -10.36
N ASP A 224 18.89 2.80 -9.94
CA ASP A 224 18.85 2.34 -8.54
C ASP A 224 20.21 1.77 -8.10
N LEU A 225 20.84 0.94 -8.95
CA LEU A 225 22.16 0.41 -8.66
C LEU A 225 23.20 1.52 -8.47
N LEU A 226 23.19 2.52 -9.36
CA LEU A 226 24.10 3.67 -9.28
C LEU A 226 23.86 4.52 -8.03
N GLU A 227 22.60 4.74 -7.69
CA GLU A 227 22.25 5.62 -6.55
C GLU A 227 22.55 4.97 -5.20
N PHE A 228 22.37 3.65 -5.07
CA PHE A 228 22.33 3.00 -3.76
C PHE A 228 23.33 1.86 -3.57
N GLN A 229 23.79 1.21 -4.62
CA GLN A 229 24.54 -0.03 -4.53
C GLN A 229 25.99 0.13 -5.01
N LEU A 230 26.30 1.22 -5.68
CA LEU A 230 27.61 1.44 -6.30
C LEU A 230 28.16 2.82 -5.94
N GLU A 231 29.48 2.86 -5.81
CA GLU A 231 30.25 4.10 -5.85
C GLU A 231 30.97 4.17 -7.20
N THR A 232 30.83 5.34 -7.86
CA THR A 232 31.47 5.59 -9.16
C THR A 232 32.80 6.29 -8.95
N ASN A 233 33.87 5.71 -9.47
CA ASN A 233 35.13 6.43 -9.62
C ASN A 233 35.04 7.33 -10.88
N HIS A 234 34.96 8.63 -10.65
CA HIS A 234 34.80 9.61 -11.73
C HIS A 234 36.07 9.83 -12.56
N GLU A 235 37.23 9.35 -12.09
CA GLU A 235 38.49 9.52 -12.81
C GLU A 235 38.65 8.50 -13.95
N ASP A 236 38.24 7.26 -13.71
CA ASP A 236 38.43 6.15 -14.66
C ASP A 236 37.09 5.51 -15.11
N GLY A 237 35.95 5.96 -14.57
CA GLY A 237 34.63 5.45 -14.91
C GLY A 237 34.33 4.04 -14.38
N THR A 238 35.12 3.53 -13.43
CA THR A 238 34.91 2.23 -12.81
C THR A 238 33.96 2.32 -11.62
N PHE A 239 33.52 1.17 -11.12
CA PHE A 239 32.54 1.07 -10.02
C PHE A 239 33.08 0.14 -8.94
N GLN A 240 32.69 0.42 -7.70
CA GLN A 240 32.89 -0.47 -6.56
C GLN A 240 31.58 -0.61 -5.76
N PRO A 241 31.39 -1.70 -4.97
CA PRO A 241 30.18 -1.88 -4.18
C PRO A 241 30.12 -0.84 -3.06
N SER A 242 28.94 -0.27 -2.85
CA SER A 242 28.60 0.58 -1.70
C SER A 242 27.64 -0.18 -0.78
N PHE A 243 27.96 -0.24 0.52
CA PHE A 243 27.13 -0.89 1.54
C PHE A 243 26.49 0.11 2.50
N ASP A 244 26.74 1.41 2.28
CA ASP A 244 26.25 2.46 3.15
C ASP A 244 24.80 2.83 2.83
N TRP A 245 24.00 2.94 3.87
CA TRP A 245 22.63 3.43 3.74
C TRP A 245 22.61 4.94 3.50
N ARG A 246 21.69 5.39 2.66
CA ARG A 246 21.46 6.82 2.39
C ARG A 246 20.36 7.39 3.30
N ASN A 247 20.49 8.67 3.66
CA ASN A 247 19.45 9.36 4.42
C ASN A 247 18.15 9.44 3.62
N PRO A 248 16.97 9.23 4.25
CA PRO A 248 15.69 9.31 3.58
C PRO A 248 15.45 10.66 2.92
N ARG A 249 14.73 10.63 1.79
CA ARG A 249 14.22 11.85 1.16
C ARG A 249 12.83 12.15 1.70
N PRO A 250 12.61 13.29 2.36
CA PRO A 250 11.34 13.60 3.01
C PRO A 250 10.17 13.65 2.02
N GLN A 251 10.40 14.07 0.78
CA GLN A 251 9.35 14.25 -0.24
C GLN A 251 8.53 12.98 -0.49
N ILE A 252 9.16 11.81 -0.46
CA ILE A 252 8.49 10.53 -0.71
C ILE A 252 7.51 10.19 0.42
N ALA A 253 7.96 10.33 1.65
CA ALA A 253 7.15 10.01 2.82
C ALA A 253 6.06 11.07 3.09
N ILE A 254 6.36 12.35 2.86
CA ILE A 254 5.37 13.44 2.86
C ILE A 254 4.29 13.14 1.82
N GLY A 255 4.66 12.71 0.60
CA GLY A 255 3.72 12.33 -0.44
C GLY A 255 2.76 11.22 0.01
N VAL A 256 3.27 10.17 0.64
CA VAL A 256 2.44 9.08 1.20
C VAL A 256 1.50 9.60 2.29
N ALA A 257 2.00 10.42 3.22
CA ALA A 257 1.20 10.98 4.30
C ALA A 257 0.03 11.84 3.77
N PHE A 258 0.28 12.74 2.82
CA PHE A 258 -0.78 13.56 2.21
C PHE A 258 -1.81 12.73 1.45
N LEU A 259 -1.37 11.72 0.71
CA LEU A 259 -2.28 10.84 -0.01
C LEU A 259 -3.17 10.04 0.92
N ALA A 260 -2.64 9.52 2.00
CA ALA A 260 -3.39 8.76 3.00
C ALA A 260 -4.36 9.65 3.79
N HIS A 261 -3.97 10.90 4.09
CA HIS A 261 -4.83 11.87 4.81
C HIS A 261 -6.01 12.39 3.96
N GLY A 262 -5.98 12.22 2.64
CA GLY A 262 -7.04 12.71 1.75
C GLY A 262 -7.00 14.22 1.45
N ARG A 263 -6.02 14.95 1.95
CA ARG A 263 -5.79 16.34 1.56
C ARG A 263 -5.15 16.33 0.17
N SER A 264 -5.81 16.95 -0.81
CA SER A 264 -5.25 17.11 -2.16
C SER A 264 -3.95 17.92 -2.06
N GLY A 265 -2.82 17.28 -2.33
CA GLY A 265 -1.48 17.89 -2.27
C GLY A 265 -1.24 19.06 -3.24
N THR A 266 -2.24 19.43 -4.03
CA THR A 266 -2.20 20.49 -5.04
C THR A 266 -1.87 21.88 -4.50
N ARG A 267 -2.05 22.13 -3.20
CA ARG A 267 -1.76 23.47 -2.62
C ARG A 267 -0.32 23.67 -2.18
N LEU A 268 0.47 22.63 -1.99
CA LEU A 268 1.86 22.77 -1.53
C LEU A 268 2.87 22.97 -2.67
N PHE A 269 2.54 22.56 -3.88
CA PHE A 269 3.46 22.68 -5.04
C PHE A 269 3.11 23.80 -6.01
N GLN A 270 1.99 24.51 -5.79
CA GLN A 270 1.56 25.64 -6.68
C GLN A 270 2.03 27.02 -6.22
N SER A 271 2.80 27.17 -5.15
CA SER A 271 3.18 28.48 -4.63
C SER A 271 4.53 29.03 -5.12
N HIS A 272 5.11 28.48 -6.20
CA HIS A 272 6.28 29.07 -6.86
C HIS A 272 6.16 28.91 -8.36
N GLY A 273 5.38 29.79 -8.98
CA GLY A 273 5.38 30.17 -10.38
C GLY A 273 5.44 31.67 -10.46
#